data_69d62bb9adac92c923cf34116ea6f3d1
#
_entry.id   69d62bb9adac92c923cf34116ea6f3d1
#
_cell.length_a   1.000
_cell.length_b   1.000
_cell.length_c   1.000
_cell.angle_alpha   90.00
_cell.angle_beta   90.00
_cell.angle_gamma   90.00
#
_symmetry.space_group_name_H-M   'P 1'
#
loop_
_entity.id
_entity.type
_entity.pdbx_description
1 polymer ?
#
loop_
_entity_poly.entity_id
_entity_poly.type
_entity_poly.pdbx_seq_one_letter_code
_entity_poly.pdbx_strand_id
1 'polypeptide(L)'
;MKLETAGSLRFVCVKTNLALRAGASGVEMGENNGSDEAQLWQVQAVKGGVTLVPSNNQQRALAVDSKGRLVLIESSKAKGNAAATFEIKDIKTIGEDLAKKEHNIWEDETVFGINKLPGAATFMPYRDEASMIADREYYATPWAEVNNEAYQLLNGMWKFSFVSNPSERSTTFMNEGFDDSQWAQIPVPSNWEMQGYDRPIYANVEYPHGNTPPYINARKGFNDGGKNYGINPVGSYVRTFDVPADWMGKRTVLHFGGIYSCAQVWLNGEFVGYSQGANNVAEFDLTPYLRQKGNRLAVQVMRWCDGSYLEC
;
A
#
# COMPACT_ATOMS: atom_id res chain seq x y z
N MET A 1 -8.43 -1.91 -10.45
CA MET A 1 -9.29 -1.68 -11.65
C MET A 1 -9.99 -2.99 -11.97
N LYS A 2 -11.31 -3.01 -12.05
CA LYS A 2 -12.05 -4.22 -12.45
C LYS A 2 -12.29 -4.16 -13.94
N LEU A 3 -11.72 -5.11 -14.69
CA LEU A 3 -12.00 -5.31 -16.11
C LEU A 3 -13.36 -6.04 -16.20
N GLU A 4 -14.38 -5.36 -16.66
CA GLU A 4 -15.64 -6.00 -16.99
C GLU A 4 -15.71 -6.28 -18.50
N THR A 5 -16.07 -7.50 -18.81
CA THR A 5 -16.05 -8.17 -20.11
C THR A 5 -16.89 -7.47 -21.19
N ALA A 6 -16.37 -7.47 -22.38
CA ALA A 6 -16.85 -7.12 -23.70
C ALA A 6 -16.21 -5.87 -24.32
N GLY A 7 -14.88 -5.71 -24.21
CA GLY A 7 -14.15 -4.68 -24.97
C GLY A 7 -14.23 -3.26 -24.43
N SER A 8 -14.91 -3.03 -23.32
CA SER A 8 -14.99 -1.73 -22.65
C SER A 8 -14.51 -1.85 -21.20
N LEU A 9 -13.80 -0.80 -20.74
CA LEU A 9 -13.31 -0.70 -19.37
C LEU A 9 -14.10 0.37 -18.60
N ARG A 10 -14.25 0.14 -17.30
CA ARG A 10 -14.66 1.18 -16.36
C ARG A 10 -13.49 1.47 -15.41
N PHE A 11 -13.16 2.74 -15.28
CA PHE A 11 -12.11 3.20 -14.37
C PHE A 11 -12.76 3.68 -13.07
N VAL A 12 -12.58 2.93 -12.01
CA VAL A 12 -13.14 3.24 -10.69
C VAL A 12 -12.00 3.61 -9.76
N CYS A 13 -12.12 4.76 -9.11
CA CYS A 13 -11.21 5.15 -8.04
C CYS A 13 -11.45 4.26 -6.82
N VAL A 14 -10.45 3.50 -6.42
CA VAL A 14 -10.56 2.54 -5.29
C VAL A 14 -10.90 3.25 -3.98
N LYS A 15 -10.37 4.46 -3.78
CA LYS A 15 -10.56 5.23 -2.53
C LYS A 15 -11.99 5.79 -2.38
N THR A 16 -12.57 6.28 -3.47
CA THR A 16 -13.86 6.98 -3.43
C THR A 16 -15.01 6.17 -3.98
N ASN A 17 -14.74 5.06 -4.63
CA ASN A 17 -15.68 4.27 -5.43
C ASN A 17 -16.40 5.10 -6.53
N LEU A 18 -15.83 6.23 -6.91
CA LEU A 18 -16.32 7.02 -8.04
C LEU A 18 -15.74 6.49 -9.35
N ALA A 19 -16.54 6.51 -10.41
CA ALA A 19 -16.12 6.10 -11.74
C ALA A 19 -15.80 7.30 -12.64
N LEU A 20 -14.77 7.15 -13.50
CA LEU A 20 -14.43 8.12 -14.53
C LEU A 20 -15.53 8.15 -15.59
N ARG A 21 -16.08 9.33 -15.84
CA ARG A 21 -17.24 9.54 -16.69
C ARG A 21 -16.96 10.57 -17.78
N ALA A 22 -17.39 10.27 -19.00
CA ALA A 22 -17.40 11.22 -20.12
C ALA A 22 -18.72 12.01 -20.10
N GLY A 23 -18.74 13.12 -19.39
CA GLY A 23 -19.90 14.02 -19.31
C GLY A 23 -20.03 14.94 -20.51
N ALA A 24 -21.13 15.68 -20.59
CA ALA A 24 -21.40 16.62 -21.66
C ALA A 24 -20.36 17.78 -21.74
N SER A 25 -19.88 18.23 -20.60
CA SER A 25 -18.91 19.32 -20.45
C SER A 25 -17.44 18.86 -20.38
N GLY A 26 -17.17 17.57 -20.31
CA GLY A 26 -15.81 17.02 -20.19
C GLY A 26 -15.73 15.75 -19.41
N VAL A 27 -14.57 15.53 -18.77
CA VAL A 27 -14.32 14.37 -17.92
C VAL A 27 -14.65 14.72 -16.47
N GLU A 28 -15.36 13.85 -15.80
CA GLU A 28 -15.78 14.01 -14.40
C GLU A 28 -15.73 12.66 -13.66
N MET A 29 -15.78 12.71 -12.33
CA MET A 29 -15.95 11.54 -11.47
C MET A 29 -17.40 11.50 -11.01
N GLY A 30 -18.09 10.40 -11.25
CA GLY A 30 -19.49 10.17 -10.85
C GLY A 30 -19.65 8.90 -10.04
N GLU A 31 -20.83 8.72 -9.43
CA GLU A 31 -21.15 7.47 -8.73
C GLU A 31 -20.96 6.26 -9.66
N ASN A 32 -20.33 5.21 -9.13
CA ASN A 32 -20.07 3.99 -9.89
C ASN A 32 -21.40 3.27 -10.22
N ASN A 33 -21.86 3.42 -11.45
CA ASN A 33 -23.10 2.87 -11.95
C ASN A 33 -22.84 1.95 -13.14
N GLY A 34 -23.14 0.65 -12.99
CA GLY A 34 -22.91 -0.38 -14.00
C GLY A 34 -23.64 -0.16 -15.32
N SER A 35 -24.77 0.54 -15.32
CA SER A 35 -25.57 0.85 -16.50
C SER A 35 -25.29 2.21 -17.15
N ASP A 36 -24.41 3.03 -16.60
CA ASP A 36 -24.04 4.33 -17.18
C ASP A 36 -22.99 4.14 -18.29
N GLU A 37 -23.42 4.23 -19.55
CA GLU A 37 -22.54 4.13 -20.72
C GLU A 37 -21.47 5.22 -20.76
N ALA A 38 -21.69 6.35 -20.11
CA ALA A 38 -20.69 7.41 -20.00
C ALA A 38 -19.47 7.01 -19.15
N GLN A 39 -19.58 5.96 -18.36
CA GLN A 39 -18.50 5.38 -17.58
C GLN A 39 -17.79 4.22 -18.28
N LEU A 40 -18.26 3.81 -19.45
CA LEU A 40 -17.64 2.75 -20.25
C LEU A 40 -16.68 3.34 -21.28
N TRP A 41 -15.47 2.83 -21.31
CA TRP A 41 -14.40 3.28 -22.18
C TRP A 41 -13.90 2.14 -23.07
N GLN A 42 -13.97 2.33 -24.36
CA GLN A 42 -13.36 1.40 -25.32
C GLN A 42 -11.86 1.60 -25.36
N VAL A 43 -11.11 0.52 -25.36
CA VAL A 43 -9.66 0.52 -25.42
C VAL A 43 -9.23 0.25 -26.85
N GLN A 44 -8.52 1.19 -27.45
CA GLN A 44 -7.98 1.07 -28.81
C GLN A 44 -6.45 0.99 -28.74
N ALA A 45 -5.86 -0.09 -29.24
CA ALA A 45 -4.42 -0.23 -29.29
C ALA A 45 -3.79 0.79 -30.25
N VAL A 46 -2.74 1.47 -29.79
CA VAL A 46 -1.93 2.41 -30.58
C VAL A 46 -0.45 2.14 -30.33
N LYS A 47 0.42 2.71 -31.16
CA LYS A 47 1.86 2.58 -30.95
C LYS A 47 2.24 3.23 -29.60
N GLY A 48 2.78 2.42 -28.68
CA GLY A 48 3.23 2.89 -27.36
C GLY A 48 2.18 2.84 -26.25
N GLY A 49 0.99 2.24 -26.49
CA GLY A 49 -0.02 2.10 -25.45
C GLY A 49 -1.43 1.93 -25.99
N VAL A 50 -2.37 2.58 -25.35
CA VAL A 50 -3.79 2.55 -25.73
C VAL A 50 -4.39 3.95 -25.75
N THR A 51 -5.39 4.15 -26.59
CA THR A 51 -6.28 5.31 -26.54
C THR A 51 -7.60 4.88 -25.91
N LEU A 52 -8.19 5.74 -25.10
CA LEU A 52 -9.46 5.49 -24.41
C LEU A 52 -10.56 6.35 -25.02
N VAL A 53 -11.59 5.70 -25.54
CA VAL A 53 -12.71 6.32 -26.24
C VAL A 53 -13.99 6.03 -25.45
N PRO A 54 -14.76 7.04 -25.03
CA PRO A 54 -15.97 6.79 -24.28
C PRO A 54 -17.04 6.10 -25.16
N SER A 55 -17.70 5.09 -24.59
CA SER A 55 -18.69 4.29 -25.34
C SER A 55 -19.91 5.11 -25.78
N ASN A 56 -20.29 6.10 -24.99
CA ASN A 56 -21.39 7.02 -25.30
C ASN A 56 -21.07 8.08 -26.36
N ASN A 57 -19.77 8.28 -26.71
CA ASN A 57 -19.37 9.26 -27.73
C ASN A 57 -18.03 8.88 -28.37
N GLN A 58 -18.09 8.09 -29.44
CA GLN A 58 -16.89 7.58 -30.13
C GLN A 58 -16.12 8.65 -30.94
N GLN A 59 -16.67 9.87 -31.08
CA GLN A 59 -15.96 10.97 -31.72
C GLN A 59 -14.98 11.68 -30.75
N ARG A 60 -14.98 11.30 -29.51
CA ARG A 60 -14.12 11.87 -28.47
C ARG A 60 -13.12 10.82 -27.95
N ALA A 61 -12.01 11.27 -27.44
CA ALA A 61 -11.01 10.44 -26.80
C ALA A 61 -10.48 11.13 -25.54
N LEU A 62 -10.08 10.34 -24.54
CA LEU A 62 -9.44 10.85 -23.35
C LEU A 62 -8.04 11.38 -23.68
N ALA A 63 -7.68 12.50 -23.09
CA ALA A 63 -6.32 13.07 -23.16
C ALA A 63 -5.98 13.81 -21.88
N VAL A 64 -4.70 14.18 -21.73
CA VAL A 64 -4.20 15.02 -20.64
C VAL A 64 -3.86 16.40 -21.21
N ASP A 65 -4.39 17.48 -20.63
CA ASP A 65 -4.07 18.84 -21.06
C ASP A 65 -2.69 19.30 -20.54
N SER A 66 -2.25 20.47 -20.95
CA SER A 66 -0.96 21.06 -20.56
C SER A 66 -0.83 21.35 -19.04
N LYS A 67 -1.95 21.27 -18.30
CA LYS A 67 -2.00 21.43 -16.84
C LYS A 67 -2.15 20.09 -16.09
N GLY A 68 -2.03 18.96 -16.81
CA GLY A 68 -2.15 17.61 -16.25
C GLY A 68 -3.58 17.16 -15.97
N ARG A 69 -4.61 17.84 -16.46
CA ARG A 69 -6.02 17.48 -16.23
C ARG A 69 -6.52 16.55 -17.34
N LEU A 70 -7.39 15.62 -16.99
CA LEU A 70 -8.09 14.78 -17.97
C LEU A 70 -9.14 15.59 -18.74
N VAL A 71 -9.10 15.51 -20.05
CA VAL A 71 -9.99 16.21 -20.97
C VAL A 71 -10.44 15.28 -22.09
N LEU A 72 -11.54 15.67 -22.79
CA LEU A 72 -11.98 14.99 -24.00
C LEU A 72 -11.54 15.80 -25.22
N ILE A 73 -10.82 15.17 -26.13
CA ILE A 73 -10.45 15.74 -27.45
C ILE A 73 -11.18 14.99 -28.57
N GLU A 74 -11.15 15.49 -29.78
CA GLU A 74 -11.64 14.76 -30.95
C GLU A 74 -10.81 13.49 -31.17
N SER A 75 -11.46 12.35 -31.39
CA SER A 75 -10.76 11.06 -31.53
C SER A 75 -9.81 11.04 -32.74
N SER A 76 -10.11 11.83 -33.78
CA SER A 76 -9.20 12.04 -34.92
C SER A 76 -7.86 12.66 -34.53
N LYS A 77 -7.80 13.44 -33.45
CA LYS A 77 -6.61 14.11 -32.93
C LYS A 77 -5.88 13.25 -31.86
N ALA A 78 -6.44 12.13 -31.47
CA ALA A 78 -5.86 11.26 -30.48
C ALA A 78 -4.80 10.31 -31.05
N LYS A 79 -4.96 9.91 -32.32
CA LYS A 79 -4.05 8.95 -32.96
C LYS A 79 -2.64 9.54 -33.12
N GLY A 80 -1.66 8.89 -32.48
CA GLY A 80 -0.27 9.36 -32.47
C GLY A 80 0.01 10.55 -31.53
N ASN A 81 -0.98 10.96 -30.75
CA ASN A 81 -0.83 12.02 -29.76
C ASN A 81 -0.41 11.43 -28.42
N ALA A 82 0.80 11.76 -27.96
CA ALA A 82 1.31 11.28 -26.67
C ALA A 82 0.40 11.66 -25.49
N ALA A 83 -0.26 12.82 -25.53
CA ALA A 83 -1.19 13.25 -24.49
C ALA A 83 -2.50 12.44 -24.44
N ALA A 84 -2.80 11.65 -25.48
CA ALA A 84 -3.96 10.75 -25.57
C ALA A 84 -3.56 9.26 -25.62
N THR A 85 -2.29 8.95 -25.34
CA THR A 85 -1.77 7.58 -25.28
C THR A 85 -1.51 7.22 -23.83
N PHE A 86 -2.18 6.18 -23.37
CA PHE A 86 -2.11 5.71 -21.99
C PHE A 86 -1.49 4.33 -21.94
N GLU A 87 -0.76 4.05 -20.90
CA GLU A 87 -0.32 2.71 -20.55
C GLU A 87 -1.23 2.14 -19.46
N ILE A 88 -1.79 0.97 -19.71
CA ILE A 88 -2.58 0.26 -18.69
C ILE A 88 -1.65 -0.72 -17.99
N LYS A 89 -1.38 -0.45 -16.72
CA LYS A 89 -0.57 -1.31 -15.86
C LYS A 89 -1.48 -1.99 -14.82
N ASP A 90 -1.13 -3.21 -14.45
CA ASP A 90 -1.74 -3.83 -13.28
C ASP A 90 -1.21 -3.18 -11.98
N ILE A 91 -1.89 -3.46 -10.86
CA ILE A 91 -1.53 -2.90 -9.54
C ILE A 91 -0.10 -3.29 -9.14
N LYS A 92 0.34 -4.51 -9.47
CA LYS A 92 1.67 -5.01 -9.16
C LYS A 92 2.73 -4.20 -9.91
N THR A 93 2.57 -4.03 -11.22
CA THR A 93 3.50 -3.24 -12.05
C THR A 93 3.56 -1.78 -11.61
N ILE A 94 2.42 -1.17 -11.28
CA ILE A 94 2.38 0.20 -10.73
C ILE A 94 3.14 0.28 -9.42
N GLY A 95 2.93 -0.68 -8.52
CA GLY A 95 3.64 -0.75 -7.25
C GLY A 95 5.15 -0.86 -7.42
N GLU A 96 5.62 -1.70 -8.35
CA GLU A 96 7.04 -1.83 -8.67
C GLU A 96 7.64 -0.54 -9.25
N ASP A 97 6.94 0.12 -10.16
CA ASP A 97 7.40 1.38 -10.76
C ASP A 97 7.50 2.50 -9.73
N LEU A 98 6.52 2.60 -8.82
CA LEU A 98 6.55 3.58 -7.74
C LEU A 98 7.67 3.29 -6.73
N ALA A 99 7.90 2.02 -6.42
CA ALA A 99 8.99 1.61 -5.54
C ALA A 99 10.40 1.86 -6.13
N LYS A 100 10.51 1.94 -7.46
CA LYS A 100 11.77 2.23 -8.17
C LYS A 100 12.05 3.72 -8.35
N LYS A 101 11.15 4.62 -7.95
CA LYS A 101 11.43 6.06 -8.00
C LYS A 101 12.66 6.37 -7.14
N GLU A 102 13.53 7.26 -7.63
CA GLU A 102 14.72 7.73 -6.92
C GLU A 102 14.38 8.54 -5.65
N HIS A 103 13.11 8.93 -5.48
CA HIS A 103 12.64 9.61 -4.28
C HIS A 103 12.42 8.60 -3.16
N ASN A 104 12.84 9.00 -1.98
CA ASN A 104 12.45 8.30 -0.77
C ASN A 104 10.94 8.50 -0.58
N ILE A 105 10.14 7.46 -0.78
CA ILE A 105 8.68 7.56 -0.69
C ILE A 105 8.18 7.96 0.71
N TRP A 106 9.02 7.85 1.73
CA TRP A 106 8.76 8.33 3.10
C TRP A 106 9.11 9.82 3.32
N GLU A 107 9.53 10.52 2.27
CA GLU A 107 9.84 11.95 2.21
C GLU A 107 9.13 12.63 1.03
N ASP A 108 8.02 12.06 0.55
CA ASP A 108 7.19 12.56 -0.54
C ASP A 108 5.76 12.78 -0.05
N GLU A 109 5.44 14.01 0.29
CA GLU A 109 4.14 14.42 0.83
C GLU A 109 2.96 14.17 -0.12
N THR A 110 3.20 13.74 -1.33
CA THR A 110 2.17 13.34 -2.27
C THR A 110 1.84 11.84 -2.21
N VAL A 111 2.62 11.05 -1.45
CA VAL A 111 2.53 9.58 -1.38
C VAL A 111 2.19 9.11 0.03
N PHE A 112 0.92 9.06 0.38
CA PHE A 112 0.43 8.56 1.69
C PHE A 112 0.29 7.04 1.76
N GLY A 113 0.20 6.39 0.62
CA GLY A 113 0.03 4.95 0.49
C GLY A 113 0.07 4.51 -0.96
N ILE A 114 0.57 3.29 -1.15
CA ILE A 114 0.60 2.61 -2.45
C ILE A 114 -0.13 1.29 -2.26
N ASN A 115 -1.13 0.99 -3.08
CA ASN A 115 -1.94 -0.24 -3.00
C ASN A 115 -2.59 -0.49 -1.62
N LYS A 116 -2.59 0.50 -0.73
CA LYS A 116 -3.29 0.44 0.54
C LYS A 116 -4.79 0.47 0.31
N LEU A 117 -5.51 -0.47 0.89
CA LEU A 117 -6.97 -0.50 0.80
C LEU A 117 -7.58 0.72 1.51
N PRO A 118 -8.77 1.18 1.08
CA PRO A 118 -9.50 2.22 1.80
C PRO A 118 -9.75 1.83 3.25
N GLY A 119 -9.73 2.81 4.15
CA GLY A 119 -10.04 2.57 5.56
C GLY A 119 -11.44 1.98 5.71
N ALA A 120 -11.55 0.95 6.53
CA ALA A 120 -12.80 0.29 6.87
C ALA A 120 -12.91 0.11 8.39
N ALA A 121 -14.11 -0.04 8.89
CA ALA A 121 -14.31 -0.45 10.27
C ALA A 121 -13.72 -1.85 10.47
N THR A 122 -13.05 -2.04 11.60
CA THR A 122 -12.52 -3.38 11.96
C THR A 122 -13.69 -4.35 12.15
N PHE A 123 -13.60 -5.50 11.54
CA PHE A 123 -14.58 -6.56 11.67
C PHE A 123 -13.89 -7.94 11.64
N MET A 124 -14.57 -8.93 12.19
CA MET A 124 -14.14 -10.32 12.13
C MET A 124 -14.99 -11.04 11.07
N PRO A 125 -14.38 -11.57 10.00
CA PRO A 125 -15.13 -12.35 9.01
C PRO A 125 -15.45 -13.74 9.55
N TYR A 126 -16.67 -14.19 9.36
CA TYR A 126 -17.12 -15.55 9.63
C TYR A 126 -17.73 -16.16 8.36
N ARG A 127 -17.65 -17.48 8.21
CA ARG A 127 -18.24 -18.18 7.06
C ARG A 127 -19.76 -18.08 7.03
N ASP A 128 -20.37 -18.13 8.21
CA ASP A 128 -21.82 -18.08 8.39
C ASP A 128 -22.18 -17.56 9.79
N GLU A 129 -23.46 -17.23 9.99
CA GLU A 129 -23.99 -16.72 11.26
C GLU A 129 -23.83 -17.74 12.40
N ALA A 130 -23.95 -19.04 12.12
CA ALA A 130 -23.82 -20.07 13.15
C ALA A 130 -22.40 -20.13 13.71
N SER A 131 -21.38 -20.00 12.85
CA SER A 131 -19.98 -19.92 13.25
C SER A 131 -19.72 -18.66 14.08
N MET A 132 -20.31 -17.53 13.71
CA MET A 132 -20.20 -16.29 14.47
C MET A 132 -20.82 -16.43 15.87
N ILE A 133 -22.03 -16.99 15.96
CA ILE A 133 -22.71 -17.19 17.25
C ILE A 133 -21.98 -18.17 18.13
N ALA A 134 -21.33 -19.18 17.55
CA ALA A 134 -20.55 -20.20 18.28
C ALA A 134 -19.26 -19.64 18.88
N ASP A 135 -18.68 -18.59 18.32
CA ASP A 135 -17.45 -17.95 18.79
C ASP A 135 -17.72 -16.96 19.95
N ARG A 136 -18.27 -17.51 21.05
CA ARG A 136 -18.61 -16.71 22.24
C ARG A 136 -17.38 -16.19 22.96
N GLU A 137 -16.25 -16.84 22.85
CA GLU A 137 -15.02 -16.46 23.53
C GLU A 137 -14.49 -15.12 22.99
N TYR A 138 -14.55 -14.92 21.67
CA TYR A 138 -14.16 -13.65 21.04
C TYR A 138 -15.00 -12.46 21.55
N TYR A 139 -16.32 -12.65 21.69
CA TYR A 139 -17.20 -11.58 22.17
C TYR A 139 -17.11 -11.35 23.67
N ALA A 140 -16.83 -12.38 24.45
CA ALA A 140 -16.67 -12.28 25.90
C ALA A 140 -15.33 -11.70 26.30
N THR A 141 -14.29 -11.91 25.48
CA THR A 141 -12.91 -11.55 25.78
C THR A 141 -12.26 -10.95 24.51
N PRO A 142 -12.47 -9.65 24.23
CA PRO A 142 -12.04 -9.02 22.96
C PRO A 142 -10.54 -9.13 22.64
N TRP A 143 -9.72 -9.49 23.63
CA TRP A 143 -8.27 -9.73 23.48
C TRP A 143 -7.89 -11.21 23.42
N ALA A 144 -8.86 -12.12 23.43
CA ALA A 144 -8.58 -13.53 23.18
C ALA A 144 -8.13 -13.73 21.73
N GLU A 145 -7.28 -14.73 21.52
CA GLU A 145 -6.89 -15.11 20.18
C GLU A 145 -8.12 -15.59 19.39
N VAL A 146 -8.23 -15.09 18.15
CA VAL A 146 -9.31 -15.47 17.27
C VAL A 146 -9.11 -16.90 16.79
N ASN A 147 -10.05 -17.77 17.06
CA ASN A 147 -10.10 -19.13 16.52
C ASN A 147 -11.15 -19.20 15.39
N ASN A 148 -10.74 -18.73 14.21
CA ASN A 148 -11.64 -18.62 13.06
C ASN A 148 -10.90 -19.06 11.80
N GLU A 149 -11.52 -19.92 11.01
CA GLU A 149 -10.95 -20.46 9.76
C GLU A 149 -10.72 -19.41 8.66
N ALA A 150 -11.37 -18.24 8.77
CA ALA A 150 -11.17 -17.11 7.86
C ALA A 150 -10.09 -16.12 8.34
N TYR A 151 -9.39 -16.44 9.44
CA TYR A 151 -8.44 -15.54 10.08
C TYR A 151 -7.17 -16.30 10.49
N GLN A 152 -6.01 -15.72 10.22
CA GLN A 152 -4.72 -16.27 10.62
C GLN A 152 -3.86 -15.18 11.21
N LEU A 153 -3.48 -15.33 12.47
CA LEU A 153 -2.52 -14.46 13.14
C LEU A 153 -1.10 -14.72 12.64
N LEU A 154 -0.41 -13.65 12.26
CA LEU A 154 1.02 -13.67 11.96
C LEU A 154 1.86 -13.17 13.14
N ASN A 155 1.25 -12.99 14.32
CA ASN A 155 1.95 -12.64 15.56
C ASN A 155 2.97 -13.73 15.94
N GLY A 156 3.98 -13.35 16.71
CA GLY A 156 5.03 -14.25 17.20
C GLY A 156 6.42 -13.76 16.84
N MET A 157 7.39 -14.67 16.76
CA MET A 157 8.78 -14.31 16.48
C MET A 157 9.00 -14.10 14.98
N TRP A 158 9.52 -12.93 14.63
CA TRP A 158 9.90 -12.56 13.26
C TRP A 158 11.41 -12.39 13.18
N LYS A 159 12.02 -12.71 12.06
CA LYS A 159 13.39 -12.31 11.78
C LYS A 159 13.45 -10.80 11.66
N PHE A 160 14.54 -10.20 12.18
CA PHE A 160 14.67 -8.77 12.33
C PHE A 160 16.08 -8.29 12.09
N SER A 161 16.22 -7.22 11.32
CA SER A 161 17.46 -6.47 11.14
C SER A 161 17.19 -4.99 11.38
N PHE A 162 18.06 -4.37 12.17
CA PHE A 162 17.94 -2.97 12.54
C PHE A 162 19.15 -2.18 12.03
N VAL A 163 18.90 -0.99 11.47
CA VAL A 163 19.92 -0.02 11.12
C VAL A 163 19.51 1.37 11.59
N SER A 164 20.50 2.21 11.88
CA SER A 164 20.27 3.54 12.44
C SER A 164 19.87 4.59 11.41
N ASN A 165 20.20 4.34 10.12
CA ASN A 165 19.92 5.27 9.04
C ASN A 165 19.37 4.55 7.80
N PRO A 166 18.49 5.18 7.01
CA PRO A 166 17.94 4.58 5.81
C PRO A 166 18.97 4.19 4.76
N SER A 167 20.11 4.90 4.70
CA SER A 167 21.22 4.57 3.77
C SER A 167 21.90 3.24 4.05
N GLU A 168 21.77 2.73 5.28
CA GLU A 168 22.37 1.46 5.73
C GLU A 168 21.43 0.26 5.53
N ARG A 169 20.16 0.52 5.18
CA ARG A 169 19.16 -0.54 5.03
C ARG A 169 19.47 -1.48 3.87
N SER A 170 19.15 -2.74 4.01
CA SER A 170 19.14 -3.66 2.87
C SER A 170 18.02 -3.26 1.90
N THR A 171 18.35 -3.18 0.62
CA THR A 171 17.41 -2.95 -0.49
C THR A 171 17.09 -4.24 -1.26
N THR A 172 17.56 -5.38 -0.77
CA THR A 172 17.40 -6.70 -1.42
C THR A 172 16.83 -7.76 -0.48
N PHE A 173 16.61 -7.43 0.80
CA PHE A 173 16.19 -8.40 1.80
C PHE A 173 14.82 -9.02 1.51
N MET A 174 13.99 -8.35 0.72
CA MET A 174 12.68 -8.86 0.30
C MET A 174 12.78 -10.03 -0.69
N ASN A 175 13.92 -10.20 -1.35
CA ASN A 175 14.11 -11.26 -2.35
C ASN A 175 14.05 -12.65 -1.69
N GLU A 176 13.47 -13.63 -2.39
CA GLU A 176 13.27 -14.98 -1.86
C GLU A 176 14.59 -15.69 -1.52
N GLY A 177 15.66 -15.44 -2.26
CA GLY A 177 16.98 -16.02 -2.04
C GLY A 177 17.87 -15.28 -1.06
N PHE A 178 17.35 -14.26 -0.39
CA PHE A 178 18.15 -13.48 0.56
C PHE A 178 18.47 -14.31 1.81
N ASP A 179 19.74 -14.33 2.20
CA ASP A 179 20.19 -15.02 3.41
C ASP A 179 19.96 -14.13 4.65
N ASP A 180 18.92 -14.46 5.40
CA ASP A 180 18.57 -13.85 6.68
C ASP A 180 18.91 -14.74 7.89
N SER A 181 19.80 -15.74 7.69
CA SER A 181 20.17 -16.70 8.74
C SER A 181 20.80 -16.06 9.98
N GLN A 182 21.52 -14.94 9.78
CA GLN A 182 22.19 -14.20 10.85
C GLN A 182 21.32 -13.10 11.47
N TRP A 183 20.08 -12.93 11.03
CA TRP A 183 19.20 -11.92 11.58
C TRP A 183 18.74 -12.32 12.98
N ALA A 184 18.58 -11.32 13.84
CA ALA A 184 17.95 -11.49 15.14
C ALA A 184 16.48 -11.92 15.00
N GLN A 185 15.87 -12.25 16.12
CA GLN A 185 14.43 -12.45 16.19
C GLN A 185 13.82 -11.42 17.14
N ILE A 186 12.65 -10.92 16.78
CA ILE A 186 11.89 -9.95 17.56
C ILE A 186 10.43 -10.43 17.68
N PRO A 187 9.80 -10.31 18.86
CA PRO A 187 8.37 -10.58 18.97
C PRO A 187 7.57 -9.50 18.22
N VAL A 188 6.54 -9.92 17.49
CA VAL A 188 5.57 -9.04 16.85
C VAL A 188 4.17 -9.44 17.33
N PRO A 189 3.35 -8.52 17.86
CA PRO A 189 3.60 -7.08 17.98
C PRO A 189 4.60 -6.74 19.10
N SER A 190 5.49 -5.78 18.84
CA SER A 190 6.26 -5.08 19.86
C SER A 190 6.89 -3.81 19.28
N ASN A 191 7.34 -2.92 20.16
CA ASN A 191 8.20 -1.82 19.77
C ASN A 191 9.65 -2.29 19.87
N TRP A 192 10.45 -2.03 18.85
CA TRP A 192 11.86 -2.47 18.84
C TRP A 192 12.69 -1.83 19.96
N GLU A 193 12.30 -0.63 20.42
CA GLU A 193 12.93 0.05 21.57
C GLU A 193 12.81 -0.78 22.86
N MET A 194 11.70 -1.47 23.04
CA MET A 194 11.49 -2.38 24.17
C MET A 194 12.28 -3.69 24.04
N GLN A 195 12.81 -3.96 22.84
CA GLN A 195 13.64 -5.13 22.57
C GLN A 195 15.14 -4.79 22.54
N GLY A 196 15.50 -3.57 22.97
CA GLY A 196 16.89 -3.12 23.09
C GLY A 196 17.48 -2.46 21.85
N TYR A 197 16.67 -2.20 20.83
CA TYR A 197 17.07 -1.45 19.64
C TYR A 197 16.63 0.00 19.77
N ASP A 198 17.53 0.96 19.48
CA ASP A 198 17.25 2.38 19.62
C ASP A 198 16.79 2.76 21.06
N ARG A 199 16.00 3.81 21.19
CA ARG A 199 15.46 4.32 22.45
C ARG A 199 14.03 4.81 22.30
N PRO A 200 13.20 4.77 23.35
CA PRO A 200 11.94 5.49 23.39
C PRO A 200 12.17 6.99 23.29
N ILE A 201 11.42 7.67 22.43
CA ILE A 201 11.42 9.12 22.30
C ILE A 201 9.99 9.61 22.46
N TYR A 202 9.81 10.59 23.35
CA TYR A 202 8.57 11.35 23.47
C TYR A 202 8.82 12.77 22.98
N ALA A 203 8.23 13.13 21.86
CA ALA A 203 8.49 14.38 21.15
C ALA A 203 7.21 15.16 20.88
N ASN A 204 6.55 15.61 21.96
CA ASN A 204 5.31 16.38 21.88
C ASN A 204 5.53 17.90 21.75
N VAL A 205 6.76 18.39 21.89
CA VAL A 205 7.08 19.83 21.85
C VAL A 205 7.99 20.16 20.67
N GLU A 206 8.87 19.28 20.33
CA GLU A 206 9.88 19.46 19.29
C GLU A 206 10.10 18.16 18.50
N TYR A 207 10.29 18.30 17.19
CA TYR A 207 10.66 17.14 16.38
C TYR A 207 12.02 16.58 16.79
N PRO A 208 12.19 15.26 16.87
CA PRO A 208 13.49 14.63 17.12
C PRO A 208 14.42 14.71 15.91
N HIS A 209 13.89 15.03 14.74
CA HIS A 209 14.58 15.31 13.48
C HIS A 209 14.56 16.81 13.14
N GLY A 210 15.26 17.23 12.10
CA GLY A 210 15.27 18.60 11.61
C GLY A 210 13.88 19.05 11.15
N ASN A 211 13.59 20.36 11.32
CA ASN A 211 12.35 20.93 10.81
C ASN A 211 12.52 21.37 9.34
N THR A 212 12.56 20.41 8.44
CA THR A 212 12.80 20.60 7.02
C THR A 212 11.84 19.72 6.17
N PRO A 213 10.50 19.86 6.37
CA PRO A 213 9.56 19.02 5.65
C PRO A 213 9.74 19.14 4.11
N PRO A 214 9.56 18.06 3.37
CA PRO A 214 9.15 16.71 3.81
C PRO A 214 10.32 15.82 4.29
N TYR A 215 11.53 16.33 4.34
CA TYR A 215 12.76 15.57 4.55
C TYR A 215 13.04 15.27 6.02
N ILE A 216 13.45 14.04 6.31
CA ILE A 216 13.87 13.60 7.63
C ILE A 216 15.38 13.75 7.77
N ASN A 217 15.81 14.93 8.20
CA ASN A 217 17.21 15.28 8.36
C ASN A 217 17.62 15.32 9.84
N ALA A 218 18.95 15.25 10.09
CA ALA A 218 19.48 15.40 11.44
C ALA A 218 19.12 16.76 12.04
N ARG A 219 18.69 16.74 13.30
CA ARG A 219 18.46 17.96 14.07
C ARG A 219 19.74 18.44 14.72
N LYS A 220 20.20 19.64 14.34
CA LYS A 220 21.35 20.27 14.97
C LYS A 220 21.06 20.57 16.44
N GLY A 221 21.90 20.06 17.35
CA GLY A 221 21.77 20.28 18.79
C GLY A 221 20.76 19.41 19.50
N PHE A 222 20.12 18.46 18.82
CA PHE A 222 19.32 17.44 19.50
C PHE A 222 20.23 16.55 20.34
N ASN A 223 20.00 16.58 21.66
CA ASN A 223 20.81 15.80 22.61
C ASN A 223 20.29 14.35 22.68
N ASP A 224 20.96 13.46 21.99
CA ASP A 224 20.71 12.02 22.03
C ASP A 224 21.45 11.30 23.17
N GLY A 225 21.99 12.02 24.11
CA GLY A 225 22.83 11.45 25.19
C GLY A 225 24.19 10.98 24.71
N GLY A 226 24.66 11.44 23.55
CA GLY A 226 25.97 11.09 22.97
C GLY A 226 26.05 9.68 22.41
N LYS A 227 24.92 9.03 22.14
CA LYS A 227 24.87 7.62 21.68
C LYS A 227 24.71 7.46 20.18
N ASN A 228 24.62 8.55 19.42
CA ASN A 228 24.46 8.53 17.97
C ASN A 228 23.44 7.50 17.46
N TYR A 229 22.17 7.68 17.84
CA TYR A 229 21.10 6.74 17.48
C TYR A 229 20.67 6.77 16.00
N GLY A 230 21.33 7.60 15.19
CA GLY A 230 20.96 7.79 13.79
C GLY A 230 19.85 8.82 13.61
N ILE A 231 19.53 9.07 12.34
CA ILE A 231 18.56 10.10 11.95
C ILE A 231 17.17 9.52 11.84
N ASN A 232 17.05 8.37 11.17
CA ASN A 232 15.79 7.72 10.88
C ASN A 232 16.00 6.19 10.91
N PRO A 233 15.90 5.57 12.07
CA PRO A 233 16.07 4.13 12.21
C PRO A 233 15.13 3.32 11.31
N VAL A 234 15.63 2.19 10.81
CA VAL A 234 14.89 1.28 9.94
C VAL A 234 14.93 -0.12 10.51
N GLY A 235 13.75 -0.71 10.67
CA GLY A 235 13.56 -2.12 10.99
C GLY A 235 13.14 -2.90 9.75
N SER A 236 13.88 -3.94 9.40
CA SER A 236 13.51 -4.90 8.37
C SER A 236 13.06 -6.19 9.00
N TYR A 237 11.86 -6.65 8.67
CA TYR A 237 11.18 -7.80 9.28
C TYR A 237 10.90 -8.85 8.22
N VAL A 238 11.05 -10.13 8.58
CA VAL A 238 10.69 -11.25 7.71
C VAL A 238 9.93 -12.31 8.49
N ARG A 239 8.83 -12.78 7.91
CA ARG A 239 8.02 -13.90 8.40
C ARG A 239 7.70 -14.85 7.26
N THR A 240 7.87 -16.15 7.49
CA THR A 240 7.36 -17.19 6.59
C THR A 240 6.07 -17.77 7.15
N PHE A 241 5.12 -18.08 6.26
CA PHE A 241 3.83 -18.66 6.63
C PHE A 241 3.22 -19.46 5.48
N ASP A 242 2.36 -20.39 5.83
CA ASP A 242 1.48 -21.11 4.91
C ASP A 242 0.05 -20.63 5.11
N VAL A 243 -0.79 -20.83 4.11
CA VAL A 243 -2.23 -20.57 4.22
C VAL A 243 -3.01 -21.86 3.97
N PRO A 244 -4.24 -21.99 4.52
CA PRO A 244 -5.13 -23.11 4.23
C PRO A 244 -5.40 -23.25 2.72
N ALA A 245 -5.49 -24.47 2.23
CA ALA A 245 -5.68 -24.73 0.80
C ALA A 245 -6.97 -24.10 0.25
N ASP A 246 -8.00 -24.02 1.07
CA ASP A 246 -9.29 -23.44 0.72
C ASP A 246 -9.30 -21.89 0.68
N TRP A 247 -8.18 -21.24 1.05
CA TRP A 247 -7.98 -19.80 0.85
C TRP A 247 -7.54 -19.48 -0.58
N MET A 248 -6.97 -20.46 -1.30
CA MET A 248 -6.53 -20.24 -2.66
C MET A 248 -7.71 -19.88 -3.57
N GLY A 249 -7.55 -18.77 -4.29
CA GLY A 249 -8.62 -18.19 -5.13
C GLY A 249 -9.65 -17.32 -4.39
N LYS A 250 -9.57 -17.23 -3.05
CA LYS A 250 -10.33 -16.27 -2.26
C LYS A 250 -9.54 -14.97 -2.07
N ARG A 251 -10.25 -13.88 -1.90
CA ARG A 251 -9.63 -12.60 -1.53
C ARG A 251 -8.99 -12.72 -0.14
N THR A 252 -7.69 -12.49 -0.08
CA THR A 252 -6.91 -12.55 1.16
C THR A 252 -6.30 -11.19 1.44
N VAL A 253 -6.60 -10.63 2.60
CA VAL A 253 -6.16 -9.29 3.01
C VAL A 253 -5.16 -9.41 4.15
N LEU A 254 -4.02 -8.76 4.02
CA LEU A 254 -3.07 -8.53 5.11
C LEU A 254 -3.53 -7.31 5.90
N HIS A 255 -3.74 -7.51 7.19
CA HIS A 255 -4.19 -6.48 8.11
C HIS A 255 -3.09 -6.16 9.13
N PHE A 256 -2.66 -4.91 9.16
CA PHE A 256 -1.81 -4.37 10.22
C PHE A 256 -2.66 -3.47 11.11
N GLY A 257 -2.78 -3.82 12.39
CA GLY A 257 -3.50 -2.99 13.37
C GLY A 257 -2.81 -1.66 13.65
N GLY A 258 -1.50 -1.59 13.42
CA GLY A 258 -0.70 -0.37 13.51
C GLY A 258 0.75 -0.63 13.11
N ILE A 259 1.35 0.31 12.38
CA ILE A 259 2.77 0.31 12.01
C ILE A 259 3.28 1.74 12.13
N TYR A 260 4.26 1.97 13.00
CA TYR A 260 4.79 3.30 13.25
C TYR A 260 6.18 3.45 12.58
N SER A 261 6.41 4.47 11.77
CA SER A 261 5.55 5.54 11.26
C SER A 261 5.06 5.21 9.84
N CYS A 262 5.91 4.60 9.01
CA CYS A 262 5.56 4.15 7.68
C CYS A 262 6.23 2.81 7.36
N ALA A 263 5.64 2.07 6.43
CA ALA A 263 6.11 0.75 6.05
C ALA A 263 5.96 0.45 4.57
N GLN A 264 6.96 -0.24 4.03
CA GLN A 264 6.92 -0.92 2.74
C GLN A 264 6.70 -2.42 2.97
N VAL A 265 5.89 -3.04 2.13
CA VAL A 265 5.47 -4.44 2.26
C VAL A 265 5.76 -5.20 0.97
N TRP A 266 6.34 -6.39 1.09
CA TRP A 266 6.56 -7.33 -0.01
C TRP A 266 6.07 -8.72 0.38
N LEU A 267 5.57 -9.47 -0.59
CA LEU A 267 5.25 -10.88 -0.45
C LEU A 267 5.92 -11.67 -1.59
N ASN A 268 6.69 -12.70 -1.24
CA ASN A 268 7.38 -13.57 -2.20
C ASN A 268 8.27 -12.80 -3.19
N GLY A 269 8.96 -11.76 -2.71
CA GLY A 269 9.82 -10.89 -3.51
C GLY A 269 9.10 -9.76 -4.27
N GLU A 270 7.79 -9.77 -4.31
CA GLU A 270 6.96 -8.81 -5.05
C GLU A 270 6.51 -7.67 -4.15
N PHE A 271 6.59 -6.44 -4.63
CA PHE A 271 6.14 -5.27 -3.89
C PHE A 271 4.61 -5.26 -3.76
N VAL A 272 4.13 -5.32 -2.54
CA VAL A 272 2.69 -5.29 -2.23
C VAL A 272 2.19 -3.86 -2.08
N GLY A 273 2.90 -3.05 -1.27
CA GLY A 273 2.45 -1.69 -1.06
C GLY A 273 3.22 -0.91 0.01
N TYR A 274 2.72 0.29 0.28
CA TYR A 274 3.27 1.26 1.22
C TYR A 274 2.15 1.90 2.05
N SER A 275 2.42 2.21 3.30
CA SER A 275 1.49 2.92 4.19
C SER A 275 2.22 3.92 5.06
N GLN A 276 1.60 5.08 5.25
CA GLN A 276 1.86 6.02 6.34
C GLN A 276 0.62 6.12 7.23
N GLY A 277 0.75 6.80 8.39
CA GLY A 277 -0.32 6.97 9.35
C GLY A 277 -0.25 5.92 10.46
N ALA A 278 0.57 6.20 11.46
CA ALA A 278 0.97 5.28 12.52
C ALA A 278 -0.18 4.67 13.30
N ASN A 279 -1.23 5.46 13.55
CA ASN A 279 -2.36 5.07 14.40
C ASN A 279 -3.55 4.52 13.59
N ASN A 280 -3.37 4.34 12.29
CA ASN A 280 -4.40 3.83 11.40
C ASN A 280 -4.09 2.40 10.97
N VAL A 281 -5.13 1.61 10.81
CA VAL A 281 -5.06 0.29 10.19
C VAL A 281 -4.50 0.42 8.77
N ALA A 282 -3.58 -0.48 8.41
CA ALA A 282 -3.09 -0.61 7.05
C ALA A 282 -3.47 -2.00 6.51
N GLU A 283 -4.19 -2.01 5.40
CA GLU A 283 -4.65 -3.23 4.75
C GLU A 283 -4.16 -3.31 3.31
N PHE A 284 -3.77 -4.52 2.90
CA PHE A 284 -3.26 -4.79 1.56
C PHE A 284 -3.87 -6.08 1.01
N ASP A 285 -4.26 -6.08 -0.25
CA ASP A 285 -4.73 -7.29 -0.93
C ASP A 285 -3.53 -8.16 -1.33
N LEU A 286 -3.40 -9.32 -0.68
CA LEU A 286 -2.34 -10.30 -0.97
C LEU A 286 -2.71 -11.28 -2.07
N THR A 287 -3.98 -11.33 -2.50
CA THR A 287 -4.50 -12.35 -3.41
C THR A 287 -3.61 -12.58 -4.64
N PRO A 288 -3.10 -11.54 -5.34
CA PRO A 288 -2.29 -11.75 -6.55
C PRO A 288 -0.87 -12.29 -6.27
N TYR A 289 -0.41 -12.25 -5.03
CA TYR A 289 0.97 -12.62 -4.65
C TYR A 289 1.03 -13.93 -3.86
N LEU A 290 -0.14 -14.41 -3.36
CA LEU A 290 -0.24 -15.48 -2.37
C LEU A 290 0.04 -16.86 -2.98
N ARG A 291 0.77 -17.68 -2.24
CA ARG A 291 0.99 -19.11 -2.48
C ARG A 291 0.39 -19.91 -1.33
N GLN A 292 0.01 -21.17 -1.59
CA GLN A 292 -0.49 -22.03 -0.51
C GLN A 292 0.56 -22.26 0.58
N LYS A 293 1.83 -22.41 0.18
CA LYS A 293 2.95 -22.72 1.09
C LYS A 293 4.16 -21.85 0.83
N GLY A 294 4.93 -21.65 1.89
CA GLY A 294 6.22 -20.98 1.81
C GLY A 294 6.12 -19.50 1.47
N ASN A 295 5.05 -18.82 1.85
CA ASN A 295 4.98 -17.38 1.67
C ASN A 295 6.04 -16.69 2.52
N ARG A 296 6.78 -15.77 1.91
CA ARG A 296 7.77 -14.96 2.57
C ARG A 296 7.29 -13.50 2.60
N LEU A 297 6.78 -13.08 3.74
CA LEU A 297 6.37 -11.70 3.99
C LEU A 297 7.59 -10.92 4.47
N ALA A 298 7.91 -9.83 3.78
CA ALA A 298 8.96 -8.90 4.13
C ALA A 298 8.37 -7.51 4.37
N VAL A 299 8.74 -6.88 5.48
CA VAL A 299 8.24 -5.56 5.85
C VAL A 299 9.42 -4.68 6.26
N GLN A 300 9.52 -3.48 5.71
CA GLN A 300 10.53 -2.50 6.11
C GLN A 300 9.84 -1.27 6.68
N VAL A 301 10.16 -0.96 7.92
CA VAL A 301 9.55 0.12 8.71
C VAL A 301 10.58 1.20 8.93
N MET A 302 10.25 2.45 8.57
CA MET A 302 10.99 3.65 8.93
C MET A 302 10.34 4.28 10.15
N ARG A 303 11.17 4.71 11.11
CA ARG A 303 10.68 5.36 12.33
C ARG A 303 9.99 6.68 12.03
N TRP A 304 10.51 7.44 11.05
CA TRP A 304 10.00 8.74 10.67
C TRP A 304 9.71 8.79 9.16
N CYS A 305 8.70 9.55 8.81
CA CYS A 305 8.36 9.89 7.43
C CYS A 305 7.87 11.34 7.39
N ASP A 306 7.60 11.87 6.22
CA ASP A 306 7.01 13.20 6.05
C ASP A 306 5.73 13.39 6.88
N GLY A 307 4.92 12.34 7.03
CA GLY A 307 3.75 12.32 7.91
C GLY A 307 4.07 12.61 9.38
N SER A 308 5.30 12.32 9.83
CA SER A 308 5.73 12.59 11.21
C SER A 308 5.77 14.08 11.58
N TYR A 309 5.68 14.98 10.60
CA TYR A 309 5.49 16.42 10.84
C TYR A 309 4.05 16.78 11.25
N LEU A 310 3.11 15.87 11.05
CA LEU A 310 1.67 16.06 11.34
C LEU A 310 1.18 15.18 12.49
N GLU A 311 1.92 14.12 12.81
CA GLU A 311 1.59 13.15 13.87
C GLU A 311 2.50 13.37 15.10
N CYS A 312 1.89 13.26 16.29
CA CYS A 312 2.62 13.29 17.56
C CYS A 312 2.97 11.88 18.01
#